data_2f446f9d1f0eaa96d0ab53f1c85262a7
#
_entry.id   2f446f9d1f0eaa96d0ab53f1c85262a7
#
_cell.length_a   1.000
_cell.length_b   1.000
_cell.length_c   1.000
_cell.angle_alpha   90.00
_cell.angle_beta   90.00
_cell.angle_gamma   90.00
#
_symmetry.space_group_name_H-M   'P 1'
#
loop_
_entity.id
_entity.type
_entity.pdbx_description
1 polymer ?
#
loop_
_entity_poly.entity_id
_entity_poly.type
_entity_poly.pdbx_seq_one_letter_code
_entity_poly.pdbx_strand_id
1 'polypeptide(L)'
;LLKRGNPHKNRLDYAMSALSNSRCPVCRTAEVVCGKWTLLMIRDLAEGPSRFCELERSLEGISPRTLSLRLRALEEEGIVARNTFPEVPPRVEYALTEKGEALVPLIEDMRGYGKRWLSPELEPVAVA
;
A
#
# COMPACT_ATOMS: atom_id res chain seq x y z
N LEU A 1 -9.92 -20.33 -22.90
CA LEU A 1 -8.74 -20.79 -22.91
C LEU A 1 -7.63 -19.77 -23.08
N LEU A 2 -6.57 -20.01 -22.41
CA LEU A 2 -5.52 -19.05 -22.18
C LEU A 2 -4.75 -18.75 -23.46
N LYS A 3 -4.91 -17.56 -23.99
CA LYS A 3 -4.04 -17.08 -25.04
C LYS A 3 -2.63 -16.99 -24.48
N ARG A 4 -1.71 -17.69 -25.09
CA ARG A 4 -0.30 -17.54 -24.74
C ARG A 4 0.11 -16.12 -25.04
N GLY A 5 0.56 -15.41 -24.03
CA GLY A 5 1.08 -14.06 -24.20
C GLY A 5 2.31 -14.06 -25.09
N ASN A 6 2.60 -12.89 -25.65
CA ASN A 6 3.81 -12.69 -26.43
C ASN A 6 5.02 -12.98 -25.53
N PRO A 7 5.87 -13.94 -25.89
CA PRO A 7 7.01 -14.32 -25.05
C PRO A 7 8.06 -13.20 -24.90
N HIS A 8 7.97 -12.16 -25.71
CA HIS A 8 8.86 -11.01 -25.64
C HIS A 8 8.35 -9.86 -24.76
N LYS A 9 7.09 -9.96 -24.32
CA LYS A 9 6.56 -8.98 -23.36
C LYS A 9 6.99 -9.39 -21.97
N ASN A 10 7.69 -8.51 -21.30
CA ASN A 10 8.02 -8.79 -19.92
C ASN A 10 6.75 -8.68 -19.05
N ARG A 11 6.83 -9.27 -17.88
CA ARG A 11 5.70 -9.35 -16.96
C ARG A 11 5.15 -7.97 -16.57
N LEU A 12 6.02 -6.99 -16.49
CA LEU A 12 5.65 -5.62 -16.13
C LEU A 12 4.86 -4.93 -17.23
N ASP A 13 5.33 -5.06 -18.50
CA ASP A 13 4.64 -4.48 -19.64
C ASP A 13 3.24 -5.05 -19.81
N TYR A 14 3.11 -6.34 -19.56
CA TYR A 14 1.82 -7.01 -19.65
C TYR A 14 0.86 -6.50 -18.58
N ALA A 15 1.34 -6.35 -17.36
CA ALA A 15 0.54 -5.85 -16.24
C ALA A 15 0.08 -4.42 -16.49
N MET A 16 0.98 -3.55 -16.92
CA MET A 16 0.65 -2.14 -17.19
C MET A 16 -0.37 -2.00 -18.33
N SER A 17 -0.21 -2.78 -19.39
CA SER A 17 -1.15 -2.76 -20.51
C SER A 17 -2.54 -3.26 -20.11
N ALA A 18 -2.60 -4.28 -19.27
CA ALA A 18 -3.86 -4.82 -18.78
C ALA A 18 -4.58 -3.86 -17.84
N LEU A 19 -3.83 -3.18 -16.95
CA LEU A 19 -4.39 -2.28 -15.96
C LEU A 19 -4.96 -1.01 -16.56
N SER A 20 -4.32 -0.44 -17.58
CA SER A 20 -4.70 0.85 -18.15
C SER A 20 -6.10 0.88 -18.77
N ASN A 21 -6.61 -0.26 -19.25
CA ASN A 21 -7.89 -0.36 -19.94
C ASN A 21 -8.87 -1.33 -19.27
N SER A 22 -8.56 -1.80 -18.08
CA SER A 22 -9.36 -2.82 -17.43
C SER A 22 -10.57 -2.25 -16.73
N ARG A 23 -11.72 -2.92 -16.89
CA ARG A 23 -12.93 -2.69 -16.09
C ARG A 23 -13.02 -3.71 -14.94
N CYS A 24 -12.08 -4.63 -14.86
CA CYS A 24 -12.03 -5.64 -13.83
C CYS A 24 -11.74 -5.00 -12.45
N PRO A 25 -12.60 -5.20 -11.45
CA PRO A 25 -12.37 -4.62 -10.12
C PRO A 25 -11.04 -5.09 -9.50
N VAL A 26 -10.65 -6.32 -9.74
CA VAL A 26 -9.38 -6.85 -9.23
C VAL A 26 -8.19 -6.11 -9.86
N CYS A 27 -8.22 -5.92 -11.17
CA CYS A 27 -7.16 -5.19 -11.87
C CYS A 27 -7.07 -3.74 -11.41
N ARG A 28 -8.21 -3.09 -11.23
CA ARG A 28 -8.25 -1.70 -10.79
C ARG A 28 -7.75 -1.53 -9.36
N THR A 29 -8.11 -2.46 -8.50
CA THR A 29 -7.60 -2.46 -7.12
C THR A 29 -6.10 -2.71 -7.09
N ALA A 30 -5.62 -3.66 -7.89
CA ALA A 30 -4.20 -3.93 -8.00
C ALA A 30 -3.41 -2.71 -8.46
N GLU A 31 -3.97 -1.90 -9.34
CA GLU A 31 -3.35 -0.65 -9.80
C GLU A 31 -3.10 0.32 -8.64
N VAL A 32 -4.04 0.39 -7.71
CA VAL A 32 -3.93 1.27 -6.53
C VAL A 32 -2.93 0.70 -5.52
N VAL A 33 -3.01 -0.59 -5.23
CA VAL A 33 -2.22 -1.21 -4.15
C VAL A 33 -0.94 -1.87 -4.64
N CYS A 34 -0.65 -1.82 -5.92
CA CYS A 34 0.53 -2.46 -6.49
C CYS A 34 1.81 -1.88 -5.88
N GLY A 35 2.67 -2.78 -5.46
CA GLY A 35 3.94 -2.42 -4.85
C GLY A 35 3.96 -2.64 -3.35
N LYS A 36 5.10 -3.15 -2.91
CA LYS A 36 5.36 -3.51 -1.52
C LYS A 36 5.09 -2.36 -0.57
N TRP A 37 5.61 -1.17 -0.88
CA TRP A 37 5.54 -0.04 0.05
C TRP A 37 4.12 0.45 0.28
N THR A 38 3.28 0.47 -0.75
CA THR A 38 1.89 0.90 -0.63
C THR A 38 1.12 0.02 0.36
N LEU A 39 1.23 -1.30 0.21
CA LEU A 39 0.58 -2.25 1.10
C LEU A 39 1.07 -2.10 2.54
N LEU A 40 2.39 -1.92 2.73
CA LEU A 40 2.96 -1.75 4.06
C LEU A 40 2.54 -0.43 4.70
N MET A 41 2.39 0.63 3.91
CA MET A 41 1.91 1.91 4.41
C MET A 41 0.45 1.81 4.89
N ILE A 42 -0.40 1.14 4.13
CA ILE A 42 -1.79 0.91 4.53
C ILE A 42 -1.82 0.09 5.82
N ARG A 43 -0.99 -0.94 5.92
CA ARG A 43 -0.87 -1.73 7.14
C ARG A 43 -0.55 -0.86 8.36
N ASP A 44 0.44 0.01 8.23
CA ASP A 44 0.86 0.86 9.33
C ASP A 44 -0.20 1.90 9.69
N LEU A 45 -0.80 2.53 8.69
CA LEU A 45 -1.83 3.54 8.90
C LEU A 45 -3.14 2.95 9.43
N ALA A 46 -3.35 1.65 9.27
CA ALA A 46 -4.49 0.96 9.86
C ALA A 46 -4.45 0.99 11.40
N GLU A 47 -3.26 1.13 11.97
CA GLU A 47 -3.08 1.23 13.43
C GLU A 47 -3.41 2.62 13.97
N GLY A 48 -3.47 3.62 13.12
CA GLY A 48 -3.77 4.99 13.47
C GLY A 48 -2.95 5.98 12.67
N PRO A 49 -3.23 7.28 12.85
CA PRO A 49 -2.48 8.33 12.17
C PRO A 49 -0.99 8.25 12.50
N SER A 50 -0.16 8.58 11.52
CA SER A 50 1.29 8.57 11.66
C SER A 50 1.90 9.80 11.03
N ARG A 51 3.01 10.26 11.61
CA ARG A 51 3.83 11.30 11.02
C ARG A 51 4.77 10.71 9.98
N PHE A 52 5.29 11.55 9.11
CA PHE A 52 6.23 11.13 8.09
C PHE A 52 7.42 10.36 8.69
N CYS A 53 8.02 10.90 9.74
CA CYS A 53 9.19 10.26 10.38
C CYS A 53 8.86 8.91 11.03
N GLU A 54 7.64 8.74 11.50
CA GLU A 54 7.19 7.48 12.08
C GLU A 54 7.04 6.41 11.00
N LEU A 55 6.45 6.79 9.86
CA LEU A 55 6.35 5.89 8.70
C LEU A 55 7.73 5.52 8.16
N GLU A 56 8.62 6.50 8.08
CA GLU A 56 9.99 6.28 7.61
C GLU A 56 10.72 5.26 8.48
N ARG A 57 10.54 5.34 9.78
CA ARG A 57 11.15 4.39 10.72
C ARG A 57 10.54 3.00 10.61
N SER A 58 9.21 2.93 10.51
CA SER A 58 8.50 1.67 10.42
C SER A 58 8.76 0.93 9.11
N LEU A 59 8.90 1.67 8.03
CA LEU A 59 9.13 1.12 6.70
C LEU A 59 10.63 1.05 6.42
N GLU A 60 11.29 0.16 7.13
CA GLU A 60 12.75 0.01 7.05
C GLU A 60 13.22 -0.17 5.60
N GLY A 61 14.17 0.66 5.21
CA GLY A 61 14.74 0.62 3.85
C GLY A 61 14.08 1.56 2.85
N ILE A 62 12.98 2.20 3.21
CA ILE A 62 12.36 3.17 2.31
C ILE A 62 13.13 4.49 2.33
N SER A 63 13.36 5.07 1.15
CA SER A 63 13.97 6.40 1.08
C SER A 63 12.92 7.49 1.35
N PRO A 64 13.34 8.65 1.89
CA PRO A 64 12.41 9.76 2.09
C PRO A 64 11.71 10.18 0.80
N ARG A 65 12.42 10.13 -0.31
CA ARG A 65 11.85 10.47 -1.61
C ARG A 65 10.76 9.49 -2.01
N THR A 66 11.00 8.20 -1.87
CA THR A 66 10.02 7.16 -2.20
C THR A 66 8.79 7.29 -1.31
N LEU A 67 9.00 7.50 -0.01
CA LEU A 67 7.91 7.68 0.94
C LEU A 67 7.05 8.90 0.57
N SER A 68 7.68 10.01 0.27
CA SER A 68 6.99 11.24 -0.12
C SER A 68 6.16 11.04 -1.38
N LEU A 69 6.73 10.38 -2.40
CA LEU A 69 6.03 10.12 -3.66
C LEU A 69 4.84 9.18 -3.46
N ARG A 70 5.01 8.14 -2.65
CA ARG A 70 3.93 7.18 -2.37
C ARG A 70 2.81 7.81 -1.57
N LEU A 71 3.12 8.61 -0.57
CA LEU A 71 2.11 9.33 0.21
C LEU A 71 1.29 10.26 -0.67
N ARG A 72 1.97 11.00 -1.55
CA ARG A 72 1.28 11.89 -2.48
C ARG A 72 0.34 11.12 -3.41
N ALA A 73 0.79 10.00 -3.94
CA ALA A 73 -0.04 9.16 -4.80
C ALA A 73 -1.27 8.65 -4.05
N LEU A 74 -1.10 8.24 -2.81
CA LEU A 74 -2.23 7.76 -1.99
C LEU A 74 -3.20 8.89 -1.62
N GLU A 75 -2.71 10.12 -1.42
CA GLU A 75 -3.58 11.28 -1.24
C GLU A 75 -4.40 11.55 -2.50
N GLU A 76 -3.78 11.51 -3.67
CA GLU A 76 -4.45 11.74 -4.94
C GLU A 76 -5.53 10.69 -5.21
N GLU A 77 -5.29 9.46 -4.80
CA GLU A 77 -6.27 8.37 -4.90
C GLU A 77 -7.38 8.45 -3.84
N GLY A 78 -7.24 9.33 -2.88
CA GLY A 78 -8.21 9.45 -1.80
C GLY A 78 -8.12 8.36 -0.74
N ILE A 79 -7.00 7.64 -0.69
CA ILE A 79 -6.75 6.56 0.28
C ILE A 79 -6.23 7.13 1.60
N VAL A 80 -5.43 8.18 1.52
CA VAL A 80 -4.77 8.81 2.66
C VAL A 80 -5.13 10.28 2.70
N ALA A 81 -5.38 10.79 3.89
CA ALA A 81 -5.55 12.20 4.15
C ALA A 81 -4.32 12.75 4.86
N ARG A 82 -3.88 13.92 4.42
CA ARG A 82 -2.80 14.65 5.05
C ARG A 82 -3.40 15.76 5.91
N ASN A 83 -3.24 15.65 7.21
CA ASN A 83 -3.81 16.59 8.17
C ASN A 83 -2.72 17.46 8.79
N THR A 84 -2.87 18.77 8.68
CA THR A 84 -1.94 19.72 9.26
C THR A 84 -2.58 20.35 10.50
N PHE A 85 -1.86 20.31 11.61
CA PHE A 85 -2.32 20.89 12.87
C PHE A 85 -1.57 22.19 13.13
N PRO A 86 -2.29 23.26 13.51
CA PRO A 86 -1.69 24.59 13.72
C PRO A 86 -0.93 24.64 15.04
N GLU A 87 0.22 24.03 15.08
CA GLU A 87 1.14 24.02 16.21
C GLU A 87 2.42 24.73 15.82
N VAL A 88 3.31 24.94 16.76
CA VAL A 88 4.64 25.51 16.52
C VAL A 88 5.67 24.55 17.08
N PRO A 89 6.42 23.82 16.24
CA PRO A 89 6.31 23.77 14.78
C PRO A 89 5.02 23.05 14.32
N PRO A 90 4.58 23.28 13.06
CA PRO A 90 3.39 22.62 12.55
C PRO A 90 3.52 21.10 12.56
N ARG A 91 2.47 20.42 13.02
CA ARG A 91 2.42 18.97 13.01
C ARG A 91 1.64 18.50 11.78
N VAL A 92 2.19 17.56 11.05
CA VAL A 92 1.52 16.92 9.91
C VAL A 92 1.38 15.45 10.20
N GLU A 93 0.15 14.95 10.07
CA GLU A 93 -0.14 13.53 10.23
C GLU A 93 -0.84 12.99 9.00
N TYR A 94 -0.57 11.75 8.69
CA TYR A 94 -1.24 11.00 7.63
C TYR A 94 -2.16 9.98 8.25
N ALA A 95 -3.36 9.85 7.69
CA ALA A 95 -4.36 8.92 8.18
C ALA A 95 -5.11 8.29 7.01
N LEU A 96 -5.63 7.08 7.20
CA LEU A 96 -6.50 6.47 6.20
C LEU A 96 -7.83 7.22 6.16
N THR A 97 -8.33 7.41 4.94
CA THR A 97 -9.69 7.88 4.71
C THR A 97 -10.65 6.70 4.83
N GLU A 98 -11.95 6.95 4.70
CA GLU A 98 -12.93 5.87 4.63
C GLU A 98 -12.60 4.89 3.49
N LYS A 99 -12.22 5.42 2.34
CA LYS A 99 -11.79 4.60 1.19
C LYS A 99 -10.54 3.79 1.51
N GLY A 100 -9.61 4.37 2.26
CA GLY A 100 -8.40 3.68 2.71
C GLY A 100 -8.71 2.61 3.75
N GLU A 101 -9.58 2.89 4.69
CA GLU A 101 -10.00 1.92 5.71
C GLU A 101 -10.65 0.68 5.06
N ALA A 102 -11.33 0.86 3.94
CA ALA A 102 -11.95 -0.23 3.20
C ALA A 102 -10.92 -1.24 2.65
N LEU A 103 -9.64 -0.86 2.58
CA LEU A 103 -8.55 -1.75 2.17
C LEU A 103 -7.99 -2.59 3.33
N VAL A 104 -8.32 -2.25 4.56
CA VAL A 104 -7.78 -2.98 5.73
C VAL A 104 -8.13 -4.47 5.71
N PRO A 105 -9.35 -4.88 5.36
CA PRO A 105 -9.66 -6.32 5.23
C PRO A 105 -8.75 -7.05 4.24
N LEU A 106 -8.35 -6.39 3.16
CA LEU A 106 -7.41 -6.98 2.20
C LEU A 106 -6.06 -7.24 2.86
N ILE A 107 -5.56 -6.30 3.66
CA ILE A 107 -4.32 -6.47 4.41
C ILE A 107 -4.42 -7.65 5.39
N GLU A 108 -5.54 -7.76 6.08
CA GLU A 108 -5.76 -8.86 7.03
C GLU A 108 -5.82 -10.21 6.31
N ASP A 109 -6.45 -10.28 5.15
CA ASP A 109 -6.48 -11.49 4.35
C ASP A 109 -5.09 -11.88 3.86
N MET A 110 -4.28 -10.90 3.45
CA MET A 110 -2.89 -11.13 3.07
C MET A 110 -2.08 -11.66 4.25
N ARG A 111 -2.29 -11.11 5.43
CA ARG A 111 -1.63 -11.56 6.66
C ARG A 111 -1.95 -13.02 6.93
N GLY A 112 -3.23 -13.37 6.89
CA GLY A 112 -3.68 -14.74 7.09
C GLY A 112 -3.10 -15.72 6.07
N TYR A 113 -3.06 -15.31 4.82
CA TYR A 113 -2.46 -16.12 3.76
C TYR A 113 -0.96 -16.36 4.03
N GLY A 114 -0.24 -15.28 4.36
CA GLY A 114 1.19 -15.38 4.64
C GLY A 114 1.50 -16.29 5.82
N LYS A 115 0.74 -16.18 6.90
CA LYS A 115 0.91 -17.04 8.07
C LYS A 115 0.67 -18.51 7.75
N ARG A 116 -0.38 -18.79 6.99
CA ARG A 116 -0.77 -20.17 6.70
C ARG A 116 0.16 -20.84 5.69
N TRP A 117 0.56 -20.14 4.65
CA TRP A 117 1.15 -20.76 3.49
C TRP A 117 2.62 -20.44 3.26
N LEU A 118 3.08 -19.27 3.73
CA LEU A 118 4.42 -18.80 3.38
C LEU A 118 5.41 -18.92 4.53
N SER A 119 4.96 -18.73 5.76
CA SER A 119 5.85 -18.69 6.92
C SER A 119 5.10 -19.16 8.18
N PRO A 120 4.67 -20.43 8.22
CA PRO A 120 3.91 -20.93 9.37
C PRO A 120 4.69 -20.87 10.69
N GLU A 121 6.02 -20.92 10.64
CA GLU A 121 6.87 -20.80 11.81
C GLU A 121 7.26 -19.36 12.16
N LEU A 122 6.97 -18.42 11.28
CA LEU A 122 7.11 -17.01 11.64
C LEU A 122 5.91 -16.62 12.48
N GLU A 123 6.10 -16.75 13.78
CA GLU A 123 5.18 -16.12 14.69
C GLU A 123 4.98 -14.68 14.26
N PRO A 124 3.76 -14.17 14.40
CA PRO A 124 3.56 -12.77 14.12
C PRO A 124 4.57 -12.02 14.95
N VAL A 125 5.54 -11.46 14.27
CA VAL A 125 6.34 -10.42 14.87
C VAL A 125 5.32 -9.57 15.57
N ALA A 126 5.43 -9.50 16.90
CA ALA A 126 4.54 -8.66 17.64
C ALA A 126 4.51 -7.35 16.91
N VAL A 127 3.49 -7.20 16.12
CA VAL A 127 3.29 -5.96 15.43
C VAL A 127 2.87 -5.04 16.53
N ALA A 128 3.89 -4.46 17.04
CA ALA A 128 3.58 -3.30 17.81
C ALA A 128 2.74 -2.40 16.95
#